data_96d775cc2a2041d3448d713f8d2ce856
#
_entry.id   96d775cc2a2041d3448d713f8d2ce856
#
_cell.length_a   1.000
_cell.length_b   1.000
_cell.length_c   1.000
_cell.angle_alpha   90.00
_cell.angle_beta   90.00
_cell.angle_gamma   90.00
#
_symmetry.space_group_name_H-M   'P 1'
#
loop_
_entity.id
_entity.type
_entity.pdbx_description
1 polymer ?
#
loop_
_entity_poly.entity_id
_entity_poly.type
_entity_poly.pdbx_seq_one_letter_code
_entity_poly.pdbx_strand_id
1 'polypeptide(L)'
;MNKLKNVIEKFFLLSLLLFSAVELIGEDNFANTENANIDIIYSEDFLKEGDELILGLRFKLTPGWHIYWKNPGDSGLPPELEWNLPVGIEFQEILWPSPELTPLDPLTSYGYYDEVVLPIKFKINSNYNYSEKFSAFLSFLICEEICIPEDTNISIDLTKFSQSQLENGKNILNDWINRLPSKSSFITEAFLSDNTFKISWRSGEIYEKAYFYPEQNGLINYSSNQILG
;
A
#
# COMPACT_ATOMS: atom_id res chain seq x y z
N MET A 1 -2.73 -63.88 6.97
CA MET A 1 -1.92 -62.76 7.46
C MET A 1 -1.48 -61.81 6.35
N ASN A 2 -1.06 -62.30 5.16
CA ASN A 2 -0.56 -61.43 4.08
C ASN A 2 -1.66 -60.59 3.33
N LYS A 3 -2.91 -61.06 3.29
CA LYS A 3 -3.99 -60.29 2.60
C LYS A 3 -4.42 -59.04 3.38
N LEU A 4 -4.36 -59.09 4.73
CA LEU A 4 -4.72 -57.98 5.57
C LEU A 4 -3.65 -56.85 5.56
N LYS A 5 -2.37 -57.23 5.48
CA LYS A 5 -1.28 -56.25 5.33
C LYS A 5 -1.37 -55.46 4.00
N ASN A 6 -1.66 -56.13 2.90
CA ASN A 6 -1.79 -55.47 1.59
C ASN A 6 -3.02 -54.52 1.52
N VAL A 7 -4.07 -54.78 2.27
CA VAL A 7 -5.25 -53.87 2.34
C VAL A 7 -4.92 -52.65 3.18
N ILE A 8 -4.20 -52.80 4.29
CA ILE A 8 -3.80 -51.67 5.16
C ILE A 8 -2.78 -50.77 4.44
N GLU A 9 -1.80 -51.35 3.74
CA GLU A 9 -0.84 -50.55 2.96
C GLU A 9 -1.52 -49.79 1.80
N LYS A 10 -2.49 -50.36 1.12
CA LYS A 10 -3.24 -49.67 0.07
C LYS A 10 -4.14 -48.57 0.64
N PHE A 11 -4.72 -48.80 1.82
CA PHE A 11 -5.49 -47.73 2.51
C PHE A 11 -4.61 -46.57 3.00
N PHE A 12 -3.39 -46.89 3.46
CA PHE A 12 -2.42 -45.87 3.91
C PHE A 12 -1.85 -45.08 2.72
N LEU A 13 -1.60 -45.73 1.58
CA LEU A 13 -1.19 -45.06 0.35
C LEU A 13 -2.30 -44.21 -0.26
N LEU A 14 -3.56 -44.62 -0.15
CA LEU A 14 -4.70 -43.88 -0.65
C LEU A 14 -5.02 -42.67 0.24
N SER A 15 -4.78 -42.74 1.57
CA SER A 15 -4.95 -41.61 2.47
C SER A 15 -3.82 -40.60 2.34
N LEU A 16 -2.63 -40.98 1.92
CA LEU A 16 -1.51 -40.06 1.66
C LEU A 16 -1.68 -39.28 0.36
N LEU A 17 -2.45 -39.81 -0.61
CA LEU A 17 -2.76 -39.10 -1.86
C LEU A 17 -3.92 -38.09 -1.73
N LEU A 18 -4.67 -38.12 -0.62
CA LEU A 18 -5.75 -37.17 -0.35
C LEU A 18 -5.30 -35.95 0.46
N PHE A 19 -4.01 -35.89 0.86
CA PHE A 19 -3.38 -34.64 1.26
C PHE A 19 -2.92 -33.88 -0.01
N SER A 20 -3.83 -33.72 -0.97
CA SER A 20 -3.71 -32.67 -1.96
C SER A 20 -3.63 -31.37 -1.19
N ALA A 21 -2.54 -30.63 -1.40
CA ALA A 21 -2.41 -29.27 -0.92
C ALA A 21 -3.75 -28.54 -1.21
N VAL A 22 -4.51 -28.23 -0.18
CA VAL A 22 -5.51 -27.18 -0.26
C VAL A 22 -4.64 -25.94 -0.47
N GLU A 23 -4.40 -25.59 -1.74
CA GLU A 23 -4.00 -24.23 -2.04
C GLU A 23 -5.08 -23.39 -1.39
N LEU A 24 -4.73 -22.64 -0.35
CA LEU A 24 -5.57 -21.56 0.11
C LEU A 24 -5.70 -20.63 -1.10
N ILE A 25 -6.77 -20.82 -1.87
CA ILE A 25 -7.17 -19.87 -2.89
C ILE A 25 -7.59 -18.66 -2.09
N GLY A 26 -6.69 -17.69 -1.95
CA GLY A 26 -7.00 -16.40 -1.37
C GLY A 26 -8.19 -15.82 -2.14
N GLU A 27 -9.04 -15.11 -1.46
CA GLU A 27 -10.14 -14.39 -2.09
C GLU A 27 -9.54 -13.34 -3.03
N ASP A 28 -10.02 -13.26 -4.28
CA ASP A 28 -9.55 -12.24 -5.22
C ASP A 28 -9.86 -10.85 -4.66
N ASN A 29 -8.95 -9.92 -4.90
CA ASN A 29 -9.02 -8.51 -4.49
C ASN A 29 -8.99 -8.27 -2.97
N PHE A 30 -8.63 -9.29 -2.19
CA PHE A 30 -8.59 -9.20 -0.73
C PHE A 30 -7.49 -10.10 -0.14
N ALA A 31 -6.87 -9.63 0.93
CA ALA A 31 -5.93 -10.40 1.74
C ALA A 31 -6.01 -9.97 3.21
N ASN A 32 -5.71 -10.88 4.12
CA ASN A 32 -5.60 -10.60 5.55
C ASN A 32 -4.21 -10.97 6.04
N THR A 33 -3.68 -10.14 6.90
CA THR A 33 -2.55 -10.46 7.74
C THR A 33 -2.97 -10.41 9.21
N GLU A 34 -2.04 -10.55 10.14
CA GLU A 34 -2.38 -10.55 11.57
C GLU A 34 -2.95 -9.19 12.02
N ASN A 35 -2.38 -8.08 11.51
CA ASN A 35 -2.69 -6.73 11.98
C ASN A 35 -3.27 -5.82 10.90
N ALA A 36 -3.49 -6.32 9.69
CA ALA A 36 -4.08 -5.55 8.60
C ALA A 36 -5.05 -6.36 7.74
N ASN A 37 -6.15 -5.72 7.37
CA ASN A 37 -6.99 -6.17 6.26
C ASN A 37 -6.62 -5.35 5.02
N ILE A 38 -6.36 -6.03 3.92
CA ILE A 38 -5.87 -5.43 2.69
C ILE A 38 -6.85 -5.75 1.58
N ASP A 39 -7.31 -4.75 0.86
CA ASP A 39 -8.20 -4.95 -0.28
C ASP A 39 -7.90 -3.99 -1.44
N ILE A 40 -8.27 -4.41 -2.63
CA ILE A 40 -8.15 -3.62 -3.84
C ILE A 40 -9.42 -2.79 -4.05
N ILE A 41 -9.25 -1.50 -4.22
CA ILE A 41 -10.31 -0.57 -4.58
C ILE A 41 -10.21 -0.32 -6.08
N TYR A 42 -11.33 -0.48 -6.77
CA TYR A 42 -11.42 -0.25 -8.22
C TYR A 42 -12.70 0.49 -8.58
N SER A 43 -12.62 1.31 -9.62
CA SER A 43 -13.74 1.89 -10.32
C SER A 43 -13.37 2.10 -11.78
N GLU A 44 -14.30 1.85 -12.69
CA GLU A 44 -14.13 2.06 -14.12
C GLU A 44 -13.87 3.54 -14.47
N ASP A 45 -14.28 4.49 -13.62
CA ASP A 45 -14.00 5.93 -13.81
C ASP A 45 -12.50 6.25 -13.78
N PHE A 46 -11.68 5.36 -13.20
CA PHE A 46 -10.21 5.48 -13.15
C PHE A 46 -9.51 4.62 -14.19
N LEU A 47 -10.26 4.13 -15.14
CA LEU A 47 -9.77 3.43 -16.32
C LEU A 47 -9.89 4.36 -17.52
N LYS A 48 -8.76 4.86 -17.99
CA LYS A 48 -8.71 5.64 -19.26
C LYS A 48 -8.30 4.69 -20.37
N GLU A 49 -9.25 4.38 -21.24
CA GLU A 49 -9.04 3.48 -22.35
C GLU A 49 -7.82 3.88 -23.19
N GLY A 50 -6.87 2.96 -23.29
CA GLY A 50 -5.64 3.10 -24.05
C GLY A 50 -4.45 3.72 -23.33
N ASP A 51 -4.54 4.15 -22.05
CA ASP A 51 -3.44 4.83 -21.36
C ASP A 51 -3.25 4.49 -19.90
N GLU A 52 -4.26 4.56 -19.03
CA GLU A 52 -4.05 4.57 -17.60
C GLU A 52 -5.12 3.77 -16.85
N LEU A 53 -4.68 3.00 -15.83
CA LEU A 53 -5.52 2.36 -14.84
C LEU A 53 -5.00 2.79 -13.46
N ILE A 54 -5.91 3.23 -12.58
CA ILE A 54 -5.59 3.47 -11.17
C ILE A 54 -6.39 2.51 -10.30
N LEU A 55 -5.68 1.75 -9.48
CA LEU A 55 -6.24 0.92 -8.42
C LEU A 55 -5.87 1.51 -7.06
N GLY A 56 -6.70 1.33 -6.06
CA GLY A 56 -6.35 1.62 -4.67
C GLY A 56 -5.93 0.36 -3.93
N LEU A 57 -4.76 0.37 -3.31
CA LEU A 57 -4.38 -0.62 -2.31
C LEU A 57 -4.77 -0.08 -0.94
N ARG A 58 -5.85 -0.60 -0.38
CA ARG A 58 -6.35 -0.17 0.92
C ARG A 58 -5.81 -1.05 2.04
N PHE A 59 -5.25 -0.42 3.04
CA PHE A 59 -4.94 -1.03 4.32
C PHE A 59 -5.95 -0.54 5.35
N LYS A 60 -6.55 -1.47 6.08
CA LYS A 60 -7.31 -1.22 7.31
C LYS A 60 -6.56 -1.87 8.44
N LEU A 61 -5.99 -1.07 9.30
CA LEU A 61 -5.08 -1.49 10.33
C LEU A 61 -5.82 -1.78 11.64
N THR A 62 -5.30 -2.68 12.42
CA THR A 62 -5.75 -2.87 13.80
C THR A 62 -5.52 -1.56 14.58
N PRO A 63 -6.47 -1.12 15.43
CA PRO A 63 -6.31 0.13 16.19
C PRO A 63 -4.99 0.21 16.95
N GLY A 64 -4.31 1.34 16.84
CA GLY A 64 -2.98 1.58 17.42
C GLY A 64 -1.81 1.22 16.51
N TRP A 65 -2.04 0.36 15.53
CA TRP A 65 -1.02 -0.02 14.56
C TRP A 65 -0.90 0.99 13.43
N HIS A 66 0.31 1.10 12.86
CA HIS A 66 0.60 1.97 11.72
C HIS A 66 1.53 1.28 10.71
N ILE A 67 1.42 1.70 9.46
CA ILE A 67 2.36 1.38 8.38
C ILE A 67 3.09 2.65 7.93
N TYR A 68 4.12 2.51 7.13
CA TYR A 68 5.04 3.59 6.82
C TYR A 68 4.79 4.24 5.47
N TRP A 69 5.13 5.53 5.40
CA TRP A 69 5.19 6.31 4.17
C TRP A 69 6.46 5.96 3.38
N LYS A 70 6.54 6.42 2.10
CA LYS A 70 7.70 6.17 1.21
C LYS A 70 9.06 6.56 1.80
N ASN A 71 9.12 7.62 2.59
CA ASN A 71 10.23 7.92 3.48
C ASN A 71 9.76 7.68 4.91
N PRO A 72 10.17 6.59 5.55
CA PRO A 72 9.64 6.21 6.86
C PRO A 72 10.15 7.08 8.02
N GLY A 73 11.13 7.95 7.80
CA GLY A 73 11.74 8.74 8.86
C GLY A 73 12.89 8.01 9.57
N ASP A 74 12.91 8.06 10.92
CA ASP A 74 13.99 7.47 11.73
C ASP A 74 13.96 5.94 11.74
N SER A 75 12.80 5.32 11.53
CA SER A 75 12.64 3.86 11.54
C SER A 75 11.51 3.42 10.62
N GLY A 76 11.50 2.12 10.27
CA GLY A 76 10.46 1.50 9.48
C GLY A 76 10.84 1.25 8.03
N LEU A 77 9.94 0.59 7.33
CA LEU A 77 10.05 0.27 5.90
C LEU A 77 8.68 0.49 5.25
N PRO A 78 8.63 1.17 4.09
CA PRO A 78 7.37 1.35 3.37
C PRO A 78 6.86 0.02 2.80
N PRO A 79 5.57 -0.08 2.48
CA PRO A 79 5.05 -1.19 1.67
C PRO A 79 5.75 -1.32 0.33
N GLU A 80 6.14 -2.54 -0.01
CA GLU A 80 6.76 -2.91 -1.28
C GLU A 80 5.90 -3.94 -2.01
N LEU A 81 5.83 -3.83 -3.34
CA LEU A 81 5.01 -4.68 -4.21
C LEU A 81 5.86 -5.27 -5.33
N GLU A 82 5.93 -6.60 -5.34
CA GLU A 82 6.50 -7.35 -6.47
C GLU A 82 5.36 -7.83 -7.37
N TRP A 83 5.30 -7.27 -8.59
CA TRP A 83 4.20 -7.49 -9.52
C TRP A 83 4.43 -8.69 -10.44
N ASN A 84 3.40 -9.50 -10.61
CA ASN A 84 3.27 -10.46 -11.70
C ASN A 84 2.16 -9.98 -12.65
N LEU A 85 2.56 -9.24 -13.69
CA LEU A 85 1.66 -8.55 -14.60
C LEU A 85 1.53 -9.30 -15.93
N PRO A 86 0.31 -9.38 -16.51
CA PRO A 86 0.11 -9.90 -17.86
C PRO A 86 0.58 -8.92 -18.93
N VAL A 87 0.56 -9.39 -20.17
CA VAL A 87 0.90 -8.55 -21.32
C VAL A 87 -0.07 -7.39 -21.44
N GLY A 88 0.47 -6.21 -21.64
CA GLY A 88 -0.33 -5.00 -21.91
C GLY A 88 -0.63 -4.13 -20.68
N ILE A 89 -0.16 -4.52 -19.50
CA ILE A 89 -0.21 -3.67 -18.31
C ILE A 89 1.21 -3.51 -17.76
N GLU A 90 1.57 -2.29 -17.35
CA GLU A 90 2.87 -1.94 -16.80
C GLU A 90 2.68 -1.11 -15.52
N PHE A 91 3.31 -1.52 -14.42
CA PHE A 91 3.37 -0.72 -13.19
C PHE A 91 4.14 0.57 -13.47
N GLN A 92 3.60 1.70 -12.99
CA GLN A 92 4.24 3.00 -13.10
C GLN A 92 4.73 3.49 -11.73
N GLU A 93 3.81 3.71 -10.80
CA GLU A 93 4.14 4.28 -9.51
C GLU A 93 3.05 4.01 -8.46
N ILE A 94 3.43 4.09 -7.20
CA ILE A 94 2.52 4.25 -6.07
C ILE A 94 2.40 5.75 -5.79
N LEU A 95 1.17 6.25 -5.72
CA LEU A 95 0.89 7.63 -5.34
C LEU A 95 0.71 7.67 -3.81
N TRP A 96 1.53 8.47 -3.15
CA TRP A 96 1.59 8.49 -1.70
C TRP A 96 0.82 9.69 -1.13
N PRO A 97 -0.30 9.47 -0.40
CA PRO A 97 -0.95 10.54 0.37
C PRO A 97 0.01 11.18 1.38
N SER A 98 -0.29 12.39 1.82
CA SER A 98 0.49 13.02 2.87
C SER A 98 0.46 12.16 4.15
N PRO A 99 1.62 11.88 4.77
CA PRO A 99 1.68 11.04 5.96
C PRO A 99 1.29 11.82 7.22
N GLU A 100 1.17 11.08 8.31
CA GLU A 100 1.14 11.59 9.67
C GLU A 100 2.48 11.32 10.38
N LEU A 101 2.72 12.04 11.47
CA LEU A 101 3.82 11.71 12.38
C LEU A 101 3.47 10.47 13.18
N THR A 102 4.37 9.50 13.22
CA THR A 102 4.25 8.28 14.03
C THR A 102 5.39 8.26 15.04
N PRO A 103 5.27 9.04 16.15
CA PRO A 103 6.35 9.18 17.11
C PRO A 103 6.49 7.91 17.96
N LEU A 104 7.75 7.48 18.14
CA LEU A 104 8.17 6.43 19.05
C LEU A 104 9.44 6.91 19.76
N ASP A 105 9.27 7.64 20.85
CA ASP A 105 10.37 8.33 21.56
C ASP A 105 11.60 7.43 21.77
N PRO A 106 12.82 7.86 21.38
CA PRO A 106 13.20 9.19 20.84
C PRO A 106 13.09 9.33 19.31
N LEU A 107 12.51 8.36 18.61
CA LEU A 107 12.43 8.31 17.15
C LEU A 107 11.13 8.99 16.66
N THR A 108 11.17 9.53 15.46
CA THR A 108 10.00 10.03 14.75
C THR A 108 9.96 9.45 13.35
N SER A 109 8.87 8.79 13.05
CA SER A 109 8.60 8.17 11.75
C SER A 109 7.42 8.84 11.05
N TYR A 110 7.23 8.50 9.80
CA TYR A 110 6.15 8.99 8.95
C TYR A 110 5.34 7.81 8.43
N GLY A 111 4.05 7.85 8.61
CA GLY A 111 3.20 6.72 8.27
C GLY A 111 1.72 7.02 8.27
N TYR A 112 0.93 5.98 8.44
CA TYR A 112 -0.53 6.03 8.41
C TYR A 112 -1.09 5.14 9.49
N TYR A 113 -2.07 5.67 10.24
CA TYR A 113 -2.86 4.91 11.21
C TYR A 113 -4.23 4.55 10.64
N ASP A 114 -4.91 3.63 11.26
CA ASP A 114 -6.29 3.22 11.01
C ASP A 114 -6.55 2.75 9.57
N GLU A 115 -6.60 3.66 8.61
CA GLU A 115 -6.87 3.35 7.21
C GLU A 115 -6.04 4.25 6.27
N VAL A 116 -5.46 3.61 5.25
CA VAL A 116 -4.89 4.31 4.11
C VAL A 116 -5.23 3.60 2.81
N VAL A 117 -5.50 4.35 1.76
CA VAL A 117 -5.52 3.85 0.39
C VAL A 117 -4.34 4.45 -0.36
N LEU A 118 -3.48 3.60 -0.87
CA LEU A 118 -2.38 3.97 -1.76
C LEU A 118 -2.87 3.80 -3.20
N PRO A 119 -3.13 4.88 -3.95
CA PRO A 119 -3.46 4.76 -5.36
C PRO A 119 -2.23 4.26 -6.11
N ILE A 120 -2.41 3.25 -6.95
CA ILE A 120 -1.37 2.64 -7.76
C ILE A 120 -1.69 2.87 -9.21
N LYS A 121 -0.75 3.45 -9.92
CA LYS A 121 -0.88 3.79 -11.32
C LYS A 121 -0.24 2.75 -12.21
N PHE A 122 -1.00 2.30 -13.20
CA PHE A 122 -0.54 1.42 -14.27
C PHE A 122 -0.74 2.11 -15.62
N LYS A 123 0.16 1.83 -16.53
CA LYS A 123 -0.03 2.08 -17.93
C LYS A 123 -0.62 0.83 -18.58
N ILE A 124 -1.65 1.02 -19.40
CA ILE A 124 -2.29 -0.05 -20.15
C ILE A 124 -2.21 0.25 -21.65
N ASN A 125 -2.13 -0.79 -22.44
CA ASN A 125 -2.17 -0.68 -23.89
C ASN A 125 -3.28 -1.57 -24.49
N SER A 126 -3.52 -1.44 -25.78
CA SER A 126 -4.59 -2.15 -26.49
C SER A 126 -4.51 -3.68 -26.44
N ASN A 127 -3.38 -4.25 -26.01
CA ASN A 127 -3.20 -5.69 -25.87
C ASN A 127 -3.61 -6.22 -24.50
N TYR A 128 -3.92 -5.33 -23.51
CA TYR A 128 -4.35 -5.75 -22.20
C TYR A 128 -5.76 -6.36 -22.26
N ASN A 129 -5.87 -7.57 -21.70
CA ASN A 129 -7.15 -8.26 -21.55
C ASN A 129 -7.67 -8.07 -20.12
N TYR A 130 -8.71 -7.27 -19.95
CA TYR A 130 -9.31 -6.95 -18.65
C TYR A 130 -9.88 -8.16 -17.89
N SER A 131 -10.08 -9.28 -18.57
CA SER A 131 -10.50 -10.53 -17.93
C SER A 131 -9.32 -11.36 -17.41
N GLU A 132 -8.09 -10.92 -17.64
CA GLU A 132 -6.91 -11.59 -17.16
C GLU A 132 -6.55 -11.12 -15.76
N LYS A 133 -6.39 -12.08 -14.86
CA LYS A 133 -5.96 -11.81 -13.48
C LYS A 133 -4.48 -11.50 -13.44
N PHE A 134 -4.10 -10.71 -12.47
CA PHE A 134 -2.71 -10.48 -12.13
C PHE A 134 -2.52 -10.50 -10.60
N SER A 135 -1.29 -10.42 -10.15
CA SER A 135 -1.00 -10.55 -8.72
C SER A 135 0.18 -9.70 -8.30
N ALA A 136 0.25 -9.46 -7.01
CA ALA A 136 1.40 -8.87 -6.36
C ALA A 136 1.73 -9.66 -5.10
N PHE A 137 3.02 -9.80 -4.82
CA PHE A 137 3.52 -10.10 -3.49
C PHE A 137 3.75 -8.77 -2.79
N LEU A 138 3.02 -8.56 -1.70
CA LEU A 138 3.09 -7.37 -0.86
C LEU A 138 3.88 -7.71 0.39
N SER A 139 4.91 -6.93 0.70
CA SER A 139 5.62 -6.95 1.97
C SER A 139 5.60 -5.57 2.61
N PHE A 140 5.45 -5.50 3.93
CA PHE A 140 5.40 -4.24 4.67
C PHE A 140 5.78 -4.45 6.13
N LEU A 141 6.17 -3.37 6.78
CA LEU A 141 6.40 -3.35 8.20
C LEU A 141 5.22 -2.67 8.88
N ILE A 142 4.62 -3.32 9.87
CA ILE A 142 3.53 -2.79 10.68
C ILE A 142 3.96 -2.70 12.13
N CYS A 143 3.69 -1.57 12.78
CA CYS A 143 4.22 -1.29 14.11
C CYS A 143 3.15 -0.70 15.04
N GLU A 144 3.26 -1.07 16.32
CA GLU A 144 2.64 -0.41 17.47
C GLU A 144 3.77 -0.07 18.45
N GLU A 145 4.01 -0.86 19.51
CA GLU A 145 5.20 -0.78 20.35
C GLU A 145 6.39 -1.55 19.76
N ILE A 146 6.10 -2.56 18.98
CA ILE A 146 7.07 -3.38 18.23
C ILE A 146 6.72 -3.38 16.76
N CYS A 147 7.72 -3.60 15.92
CA CYS A 147 7.54 -3.71 14.48
C CYS A 147 7.55 -5.16 14.05
N ILE A 148 6.55 -5.55 13.28
CA ILE A 148 6.37 -6.91 12.75
C ILE A 148 6.42 -6.84 11.23
N PRO A 149 7.31 -7.58 10.56
CA PRO A 149 7.23 -7.75 9.13
C PRO A 149 6.03 -8.64 8.78
N GLU A 150 5.19 -8.18 7.89
CA GLU A 150 4.06 -8.92 7.36
C GLU A 150 4.15 -8.97 5.83
N ASP A 151 3.70 -10.08 5.26
CA ASP A 151 3.64 -10.27 3.81
C ASP A 151 2.40 -11.05 3.41
N THR A 152 1.98 -10.87 2.15
CA THR A 152 0.84 -11.61 1.59
C THR A 152 0.85 -11.54 0.06
N ASN A 153 0.17 -12.51 -0.56
CA ASN A 153 -0.12 -12.45 -2.00
C ASN A 153 -1.53 -11.90 -2.22
N ILE A 154 -1.65 -10.96 -3.14
CA ILE A 154 -2.93 -10.39 -3.56
C ILE A 154 -3.17 -10.79 -5.01
N SER A 155 -4.24 -11.54 -5.24
CA SER A 155 -4.76 -11.83 -6.59
C SER A 155 -5.76 -10.74 -6.97
N ILE A 156 -5.60 -10.16 -8.17
CA ILE A 156 -6.43 -9.06 -8.65
C ILE A 156 -7.24 -9.52 -9.85
N ASP A 157 -8.56 -9.48 -9.71
CA ASP A 157 -9.52 -9.81 -10.75
C ASP A 157 -10.54 -8.66 -10.90
N LEU A 158 -10.35 -7.84 -11.93
CA LEU A 158 -11.19 -6.67 -12.17
C LEU A 158 -12.64 -7.04 -12.52
N THR A 159 -12.89 -8.29 -12.92
CA THR A 159 -14.24 -8.77 -13.25
C THR A 159 -15.08 -9.15 -12.03
N LYS A 160 -14.47 -9.19 -10.84
CA LYS A 160 -15.11 -9.64 -9.60
C LYS A 160 -15.74 -8.51 -8.76
N PHE A 161 -15.69 -7.28 -9.24
CA PHE A 161 -16.32 -6.17 -8.54
C PHE A 161 -17.82 -6.08 -8.87
N SER A 162 -18.66 -6.02 -7.85
CA SER A 162 -20.08 -5.72 -7.98
C SER A 162 -20.30 -4.24 -8.31
N GLN A 163 -21.45 -3.88 -8.88
CA GLN A 163 -21.77 -2.49 -9.19
C GLN A 163 -21.68 -1.57 -7.96
N SER A 164 -22.11 -2.04 -6.79
CA SER A 164 -22.00 -1.27 -5.55
C SER A 164 -20.54 -1.06 -5.08
N GLN A 165 -19.67 -2.04 -5.33
CA GLN A 165 -18.24 -1.90 -5.03
C GLN A 165 -17.56 -0.90 -5.98
N LEU A 166 -17.92 -0.90 -7.27
CA LEU A 166 -17.42 0.05 -8.25
C LEU A 166 -17.83 1.50 -7.91
N GLU A 167 -19.11 1.71 -7.57
CA GLU A 167 -19.62 3.03 -7.15
C GLU A 167 -18.95 3.53 -5.87
N ASN A 168 -18.82 2.67 -4.86
CA ASN A 168 -18.13 2.99 -3.63
C ASN A 168 -16.62 3.22 -3.87
N GLY A 169 -16.01 2.41 -4.72
CA GLY A 169 -14.61 2.53 -5.13
C GLY A 169 -14.28 3.89 -5.74
N LYS A 170 -15.20 4.42 -6.57
CA LYS A 170 -15.06 5.78 -7.13
C LYS A 170 -14.93 6.84 -6.03
N ASN A 171 -15.80 6.80 -5.03
CA ASN A 171 -15.80 7.77 -3.94
C ASN A 171 -14.52 7.65 -3.11
N ILE A 172 -14.15 6.42 -2.74
CA ILE A 172 -12.93 6.16 -1.97
C ILE A 172 -11.69 6.65 -2.72
N LEU A 173 -11.54 6.28 -4.00
CA LEU A 173 -10.38 6.71 -4.80
C LEU A 173 -10.32 8.22 -4.95
N ASN A 174 -11.45 8.89 -5.22
CA ASN A 174 -11.51 10.36 -5.29
C ASN A 174 -11.04 11.00 -3.98
N ASP A 175 -11.54 10.51 -2.84
CA ASP A 175 -11.19 11.06 -1.53
C ASP A 175 -9.69 10.94 -1.25
N TRP A 176 -9.08 9.80 -1.58
CA TRP A 176 -7.66 9.59 -1.36
C TRP A 176 -6.77 10.28 -2.39
N ILE A 177 -7.18 10.38 -3.65
CA ILE A 177 -6.48 11.16 -4.68
C ILE A 177 -6.48 12.65 -4.31
N ASN A 178 -7.56 13.16 -3.71
CA ASN A 178 -7.61 14.55 -3.22
C ASN A 178 -6.67 14.81 -2.03
N ARG A 179 -6.19 13.78 -1.34
CA ARG A 179 -5.18 13.88 -0.27
C ARG A 179 -3.74 13.79 -0.78
N LEU A 180 -3.55 13.55 -2.07
CA LEU A 180 -2.22 13.53 -2.66
C LEU A 180 -1.61 14.95 -2.65
N PRO A 181 -0.30 15.07 -2.45
CA PRO A 181 0.39 16.35 -2.57
C PRO A 181 0.18 16.94 -3.96
N SER A 182 -0.26 18.18 -4.01
CA SER A 182 -0.38 18.93 -5.26
C SER A 182 0.89 19.74 -5.52
N LYS A 183 1.22 19.96 -6.80
CA LYS A 183 2.30 20.88 -7.15
C LYS A 183 1.94 22.28 -6.70
N SER A 184 2.76 22.84 -5.80
CA SER A 184 2.61 24.21 -5.37
C SER A 184 3.06 25.20 -6.45
N SER A 185 2.32 26.29 -6.60
CA SER A 185 2.74 27.47 -7.37
C SER A 185 3.53 28.47 -6.50
N PHE A 186 3.78 28.15 -5.23
CA PHE A 186 4.50 29.04 -4.34
C PHE A 186 5.97 29.14 -4.70
N ILE A 187 6.52 30.35 -4.58
CA ILE A 187 7.97 30.53 -4.64
C ILE A 187 8.49 29.98 -3.31
N THR A 188 9.33 28.97 -3.40
CA THR A 188 9.92 28.31 -2.24
C THR A 188 11.42 28.46 -2.30
N GLU A 189 12.01 28.86 -1.19
CA GLU A 189 13.46 28.94 -0.99
C GLU A 189 13.84 28.02 0.17
N ALA A 190 14.91 27.26 0.00
CA ALA A 190 15.43 26.37 1.03
C ALA A 190 16.88 26.74 1.34
N PHE A 191 17.21 26.82 2.63
CA PHE A 191 18.54 27.16 3.13
C PHE A 191 18.97 26.17 4.19
N LEU A 192 20.25 25.82 4.15
CA LEU A 192 20.92 25.09 5.22
C LEU A 192 21.99 25.98 5.82
N SER A 193 21.88 26.32 7.09
CA SER A 193 22.84 27.10 7.84
C SER A 193 22.91 26.62 9.28
N ASP A 194 24.13 26.46 9.79
CA ASP A 194 24.37 26.10 11.20
C ASP A 194 23.52 24.93 11.72
N ASN A 195 23.46 23.85 10.97
CA ASN A 195 22.62 22.67 11.25
C ASN A 195 21.10 22.93 11.25
N THR A 196 20.66 24.08 10.74
CA THR A 196 19.24 24.41 10.62
C THR A 196 18.82 24.34 9.16
N PHE A 197 17.85 23.50 8.85
CA PHE A 197 17.19 23.47 7.55
C PHE A 197 15.95 24.37 7.61
N LYS A 198 15.96 25.43 6.79
CA LYS A 198 14.89 26.42 6.72
C LYS A 198 14.24 26.41 5.36
N ILE A 199 12.92 26.29 5.33
CA ILE A 199 12.12 26.46 4.13
C ILE A 199 11.27 27.72 4.31
N SER A 200 11.27 28.58 3.30
CA SER A 200 10.40 29.75 3.25
C SER A 200 9.59 29.72 1.96
N TRP A 201 8.32 30.07 2.07
CA TRP A 201 7.42 30.17 0.93
C TRP A 201 6.53 31.40 1.07
N ARG A 202 6.02 31.89 -0.05
CA ARG A 202 5.03 32.97 -0.07
C ARG A 202 3.69 32.36 -0.46
N SER A 203 2.71 32.47 0.43
CA SER A 203 1.31 32.14 0.15
C SER A 203 0.44 33.37 0.38
N GLY A 204 -0.75 33.38 -0.20
CA GLY A 204 -1.77 34.38 0.12
C GLY A 204 -2.56 34.05 1.40
N GLU A 205 -2.23 32.99 2.08
CA GLU A 205 -2.95 32.45 3.23
C GLU A 205 -2.07 32.42 4.48
N ILE A 206 -2.70 32.51 5.65
CA ILE A 206 -2.04 32.38 6.95
C ILE A 206 -2.28 30.96 7.44
N TYR A 207 -1.22 30.24 7.76
CA TYR A 207 -1.27 28.89 8.30
C TYR A 207 -0.94 28.90 9.80
N GLU A 208 -1.76 28.23 10.58
CA GLU A 208 -1.50 28.05 12.03
C GLU A 208 -0.45 26.96 12.28
N LYS A 209 -0.36 25.97 11.37
CA LYS A 209 0.60 24.86 11.43
C LYS A 209 1.05 24.50 10.04
N ALA A 210 2.31 24.11 9.93
CA ALA A 210 2.89 23.51 8.72
C ALA A 210 3.86 22.42 9.13
N TYR A 211 3.85 21.32 8.39
CA TYR A 211 4.80 20.23 8.56
C TYR A 211 5.52 19.99 7.25
N PHE A 212 6.82 19.77 7.35
CA PHE A 212 7.65 19.39 6.22
C PHE A 212 7.95 17.90 6.28
N TYR A 213 7.53 17.21 5.26
CA TYR A 213 7.79 15.78 5.06
C TYR A 213 8.74 15.61 3.86
N PRO A 214 10.05 15.42 4.09
CA PRO A 214 11.00 15.24 3.00
C PRO A 214 10.76 13.88 2.32
N GLU A 215 10.70 13.88 0.99
CA GLU A 215 10.68 12.61 0.25
C GLU A 215 12.03 11.90 0.28
N GLN A 216 13.10 12.67 0.36
CA GLN A 216 14.47 12.17 0.47
C GLN A 216 14.80 11.79 1.90
N ASN A 217 15.22 10.56 2.10
CA ASN A 217 15.66 10.09 3.41
C ASN A 217 16.97 10.81 3.85
N GLY A 218 17.09 11.06 5.15
CA GLY A 218 18.28 11.63 5.76
C GLY A 218 18.52 13.13 5.51
N LEU A 219 17.53 13.85 4.97
CA LEU A 219 17.64 15.29 4.73
C LEU A 219 17.60 16.13 6.01
N ILE A 220 16.84 15.68 7.00
CA ILE A 220 16.68 16.35 8.30
C ILE A 220 16.82 15.33 9.43
N ASN A 221 16.99 15.81 10.65
CA ASN A 221 16.76 15.01 11.84
C ASN A 221 15.24 14.99 12.11
N TYR A 222 14.60 13.83 11.92
CA TYR A 222 13.15 13.69 11.96
C TYR A 222 12.56 13.96 13.35
N SER A 223 13.33 13.66 14.42
CA SER A 223 12.92 13.92 15.81
C SER A 223 13.07 15.38 16.23
N SER A 224 13.64 16.25 15.36
CA SER A 224 13.75 17.67 15.66
C SER A 224 12.42 18.39 15.52
N ASN A 225 12.12 19.32 16.45
CA ASN A 225 10.93 20.14 16.35
C ASN A 225 10.94 21.00 15.08
N GLN A 226 9.83 20.95 14.36
CA GLN A 226 9.56 21.85 13.25
C GLN A 226 8.86 23.11 13.79
N ILE A 227 9.39 24.28 13.46
CA ILE A 227 8.91 25.56 13.94
C ILE A 227 8.37 26.36 12.76
N LEU A 228 7.12 26.78 12.83
CA LEU A 228 6.53 27.75 11.92
C LEU A 228 6.88 29.15 12.41
N GLY A 229 7.55 29.97 11.57
CA GLY A 229 8.00 31.31 11.88
C GLY A 229 7.23 32.42 11.15
#